data_debfcd4395816b6fbc5c9d30584084f8
#
_entry.id   debfcd4395816b6fbc5c9d30584084f8
#
_cell.length_a   1.000
_cell.length_b   1.000
_cell.length_c   1.000
_cell.angle_alpha   90.00
_cell.angle_beta   90.00
_cell.angle_gamma   90.00
#
_symmetry.space_group_name_H-M   'P 1'
#
loop_
_entity.id
_entity.type
_entity.pdbx_description
1 polymer ?
#
loop_
_entity_poly.entity_id
_entity_poly.type
_entity_poly.pdbx_seq_one_letter_code
_entity_poly.pdbx_strand_id
1 'polypeptide(L)'
;MDTVRTKIKPTLWRKYWCIAAMLLLLLGTYFLKSFMGSASFIVNKNELVTATVHLGNFKVNVRATGVLKPVNIRWVSSQVSGRVEQAFVKAGAYVTTGQILMQLSNPELHRELEKTRWEFEAKKAENYAAYVVLQSQLVDLRNSVVEADYSYQASKLKLDAETQLYQQKNGTVSALDYQSSQLNVKQKNHYWQAQKQKVIKMQANLSATQTAQNARLGLVENNYQRVQDQVASLAVKASTNGVVQQVSLALGEQATMGGSVALIADQSSLFAELQVQEIMVSNITLGQRVVVDTRTSQIIGEVIRIDPAVNAGMVQVDVKLSSKLPNEARPDLTVDGSIEISNINDALYVKRPAFAPKHSKTPLYRLTSDAQFAQKQMVALGQSSVNQIQILSGLKAGDVVIISDTSDWQEHQEIMIN
;
A
#
# COMPACT_ATOMS: atom_id res chain seq x y z
N MET A 1 37.08 124.00 -47.76
CA MET A 1 37.16 123.02 -48.86
C MET A 1 36.76 121.63 -48.28
N ASP A 2 35.52 121.33 -48.60
CA ASP A 2 34.85 120.16 -48.12
C ASP A 2 35.22 118.89 -48.92
N THR A 3 35.55 117.78 -48.25
CA THR A 3 35.67 116.49 -48.93
C THR A 3 34.60 115.53 -48.37
N VAL A 4 33.63 115.20 -49.17
CA VAL A 4 32.51 114.30 -48.91
C VAL A 4 33.01 112.81 -48.78
N ARG A 5 32.68 112.14 -47.61
CA ARG A 5 32.84 110.70 -47.42
C ARG A 5 31.64 109.96 -47.88
N THR A 6 31.79 109.14 -48.89
CA THR A 6 30.79 108.14 -49.41
C THR A 6 30.72 106.95 -48.49
N LYS A 7 29.51 106.63 -47.94
CA LYS A 7 29.22 105.39 -47.19
C LYS A 7 28.99 104.23 -48.17
N ILE A 8 29.80 103.16 -48.05
CA ILE A 8 29.60 101.89 -48.78
C ILE A 8 28.52 101.07 -48.02
N LYS A 9 27.41 100.72 -48.64
CA LYS A 9 26.37 99.79 -48.09
C LYS A 9 26.89 98.36 -48.11
N PRO A 10 26.75 97.54 -47.00
CA PRO A 10 27.13 96.13 -47.00
C PRO A 10 26.13 95.32 -47.83
N THR A 11 26.63 94.51 -48.78
CA THR A 11 25.90 93.64 -49.64
C THR A 11 25.17 92.55 -48.87
N LEU A 12 23.83 92.39 -49.00
CA LEU A 12 22.94 91.42 -48.40
C LEU A 12 23.38 89.97 -48.57
N TRP A 13 24.20 89.65 -49.56
CA TRP A 13 24.71 88.30 -49.86
C TRP A 13 25.61 87.67 -48.76
N ARG A 14 26.31 88.48 -48.02
CA ARG A 14 27.15 87.97 -46.88
C ARG A 14 26.33 87.49 -45.69
N LYS A 15 25.11 87.98 -45.51
CA LYS A 15 24.19 87.51 -44.43
C LYS A 15 23.60 86.15 -44.72
N TYR A 16 23.32 85.87 -45.99
CA TYR A 16 22.78 84.56 -46.36
C TYR A 16 23.80 83.44 -46.31
N TRP A 17 25.09 83.77 -46.56
CA TRP A 17 26.19 82.81 -46.43
C TRP A 17 26.46 82.45 -44.98
N CYS A 18 26.36 83.38 -44.01
CA CYS A 18 26.47 83.11 -42.57
C CYS A 18 25.30 82.24 -42.06
N ILE A 19 24.05 82.45 -42.57
CA ILE A 19 22.90 81.62 -42.22
C ILE A 19 23.04 80.22 -42.80
N ALA A 20 23.50 80.07 -44.05
CA ALA A 20 23.77 78.77 -44.64
C ALA A 20 24.86 77.95 -43.93
N ALA A 21 25.95 78.65 -43.52
CA ALA A 21 27.00 78.03 -42.78
C ALA A 21 26.53 77.61 -41.34
N MET A 22 25.69 78.39 -40.73
CA MET A 22 25.10 78.07 -39.42
C MET A 22 24.11 76.87 -39.50
N LEU A 23 23.30 76.82 -40.60
CA LEU A 23 22.42 75.68 -40.87
C LEU A 23 23.18 74.41 -41.14
N LEU A 24 24.30 74.48 -41.91
CA LEU A 24 25.19 73.33 -42.19
C LEU A 24 25.89 72.84 -40.90
N LEU A 25 26.28 73.75 -40.01
CA LEU A 25 26.85 73.42 -38.72
C LEU A 25 25.85 72.77 -37.80
N LEU A 26 24.56 73.27 -37.76
CA LEU A 26 23.49 72.66 -37.03
C LEU A 26 23.11 71.28 -37.60
N LEU A 27 23.06 71.12 -38.91
CA LEU A 27 22.84 69.80 -39.57
C LEU A 27 23.98 68.85 -39.28
N GLY A 28 25.22 69.31 -39.32
CA GLY A 28 26.42 68.53 -38.96
C GLY A 28 26.41 68.06 -37.52
N THR A 29 26.06 68.94 -36.58
CA THR A 29 25.93 68.55 -35.15
C THR A 29 24.73 67.61 -34.91
N TYR A 30 23.63 67.81 -35.65
CA TYR A 30 22.48 66.88 -35.59
C TYR A 30 22.84 65.49 -36.16
N PHE A 31 23.57 65.44 -37.26
CA PHE A 31 24.05 64.20 -37.87
C PHE A 31 25.14 63.53 -37.02
N LEU A 32 26.06 64.30 -36.41
CA LEU A 32 27.03 63.79 -35.48
C LEU A 32 26.38 63.21 -34.22
N LYS A 33 25.34 63.84 -33.65
CA LYS A 33 24.53 63.35 -32.53
C LYS A 33 23.76 62.11 -32.87
N SER A 34 23.27 62.01 -34.13
CA SER A 34 22.54 60.81 -34.59
C SER A 34 23.44 59.64 -34.91
N PHE A 35 24.72 59.88 -35.20
CA PHE A 35 25.71 58.85 -35.54
C PHE A 35 26.52 58.40 -34.32
N MET A 36 26.61 59.19 -33.26
CA MET A 36 27.11 58.74 -31.94
C MET A 36 25.96 58.08 -31.22
N GLY A 37 25.78 56.74 -31.47
CA GLY A 37 24.83 55.90 -30.74
C GLY A 37 24.93 56.15 -29.25
N SER A 38 23.75 56.17 -28.59
CA SER A 38 23.58 56.51 -27.17
C SER A 38 24.02 55.42 -26.20
N ALA A 39 25.28 54.93 -26.35
CA ALA A 39 25.85 54.07 -25.31
C ALA A 39 26.18 54.96 -24.13
N SER A 40 25.28 54.97 -23.15
CA SER A 40 25.41 55.90 -22.00
C SER A 40 26.12 55.27 -20.79
N PHE A 41 26.49 53.99 -20.86
CA PHE A 41 27.20 53.30 -19.79
C PHE A 41 28.22 52.27 -20.33
N ILE A 42 29.40 52.21 -19.73
CA ILE A 42 30.46 51.29 -20.12
C ILE A 42 30.58 50.23 -19.02
N VAL A 43 30.47 48.95 -19.39
CA VAL A 43 30.57 47.81 -18.47
C VAL A 43 31.82 47.00 -18.82
N ASN A 44 32.55 46.55 -17.82
CA ASN A 44 33.71 45.71 -17.98
C ASN A 44 33.28 44.25 -18.31
N LYS A 45 33.83 43.70 -19.40
CA LYS A 45 33.51 42.33 -19.84
C LYS A 45 33.76 41.27 -18.78
N ASN A 46 34.73 41.46 -17.92
CA ASN A 46 35.08 40.50 -16.86
C ASN A 46 34.01 40.40 -15.74
N GLU A 47 33.13 41.38 -15.61
CA GLU A 47 32.05 41.41 -14.62
C GLU A 47 30.74 40.82 -15.18
N LEU A 48 30.68 40.53 -16.47
CA LEU A 48 29.49 40.04 -17.14
C LEU A 48 29.47 38.50 -17.19
N VAL A 49 28.42 37.94 -16.67
CA VAL A 49 28.07 36.54 -16.92
C VAL A 49 27.02 36.49 -18.01
N THR A 50 27.33 35.84 -19.10
CA THR A 50 26.44 35.69 -20.26
C THR A 50 25.94 34.26 -20.39
N ALA A 51 24.79 34.09 -21.03
CA ALA A 51 24.27 32.78 -21.38
C ALA A 51 23.57 32.82 -22.76
N THR A 52 23.71 31.74 -23.49
CA THR A 52 23.06 31.58 -24.80
C THR A 52 21.66 31.01 -24.61
N VAL A 53 20.71 31.51 -25.40
CA VAL A 53 19.33 30.98 -25.48
C VAL A 53 19.33 29.73 -26.33
N HIS A 54 18.87 28.63 -25.77
CA HIS A 54 18.74 27.34 -26.44
C HIS A 54 17.29 27.03 -26.78
N LEU A 55 17.08 26.33 -27.89
CA LEU A 55 15.81 25.70 -28.24
C LEU A 55 15.94 24.20 -27.97
N GLY A 56 15.03 23.63 -27.21
CA GLY A 56 15.08 22.20 -26.90
C GLY A 56 14.08 21.80 -25.80
N ASN A 57 14.28 20.61 -25.27
CA ASN A 57 13.43 20.05 -24.21
C ASN A 57 13.71 20.73 -22.87
N PHE A 58 12.72 21.47 -22.38
CA PHE A 58 12.82 22.14 -21.08
C PHE A 58 12.08 21.34 -20.01
N LYS A 59 12.85 20.78 -19.07
CA LYS A 59 12.33 19.95 -17.97
C LYS A 59 12.41 20.71 -16.66
N VAL A 60 11.27 20.72 -15.97
CA VAL A 60 11.18 21.24 -14.61
C VAL A 60 11.07 20.07 -13.66
N ASN A 61 12.07 19.85 -12.84
CA ASN A 61 12.10 18.79 -11.85
C ASN A 61 12.16 19.36 -10.44
N VAL A 62 11.43 18.71 -9.52
CA VAL A 62 11.57 18.94 -8.07
C VAL A 62 12.41 17.81 -7.49
N ARG A 63 13.47 18.18 -6.78
CA ARG A 63 14.29 17.23 -6.04
C ARG A 63 13.71 17.01 -4.65
N ALA A 64 13.71 15.76 -4.22
CA ALA A 64 13.28 15.34 -2.90
C ALA A 64 14.20 14.23 -2.43
N THR A 65 14.47 14.16 -1.15
CA THR A 65 15.18 13.04 -0.53
C THR A 65 14.17 12.16 0.19
N GLY A 66 14.45 10.87 0.32
CA GLY A 66 13.54 9.97 0.98
C GLY A 66 14.17 8.62 1.27
N VAL A 67 13.32 7.64 1.53
CA VAL A 67 13.73 6.28 1.83
C VAL A 67 12.83 5.28 1.07
N LEU A 68 13.37 4.11 0.79
CA LEU A 68 12.58 3.00 0.28
C LEU A 68 11.82 2.34 1.43
N LYS A 69 10.53 2.10 1.25
CA LYS A 69 9.68 1.39 2.22
C LYS A 69 9.06 0.17 1.56
N PRO A 70 8.91 -0.95 2.29
CA PRO A 70 8.18 -2.11 1.78
C PRO A 70 6.69 -1.80 1.67
N VAL A 71 6.06 -2.25 0.59
CA VAL A 71 4.61 -2.11 0.40
C VAL A 71 3.85 -2.94 1.43
N ASN A 72 4.35 -4.15 1.73
CA ASN A 72 3.75 -5.07 2.66
C ASN A 72 4.67 -5.32 3.85
N ILE A 73 4.21 -4.95 5.03
CA ILE A 73 4.82 -5.30 6.31
C ILE A 73 3.82 -6.11 7.13
N ARG A 74 4.32 -7.13 7.83
CA ARG A 74 3.51 -7.99 8.69
C ARG A 74 4.13 -8.10 10.07
N TRP A 75 3.39 -7.68 11.08
CA TRP A 75 3.71 -7.98 12.46
C TRP A 75 3.30 -9.42 12.77
N VAL A 76 4.23 -10.19 13.25
CA VAL A 76 3.97 -11.52 13.82
C VAL A 76 3.83 -11.36 15.32
N SER A 77 2.64 -11.67 15.85
CA SER A 77 2.34 -11.62 17.28
C SER A 77 2.24 -13.03 17.87
N SER A 78 2.52 -13.15 19.16
CA SER A 78 2.30 -14.41 19.88
C SER A 78 0.80 -14.65 20.11
N GLN A 79 0.33 -15.85 19.82
CA GLN A 79 -1.06 -16.26 20.10
C GLN A 79 -1.27 -16.74 21.53
N VAL A 80 -0.17 -17.05 22.23
CA VAL A 80 -0.17 -17.56 23.60
C VAL A 80 0.91 -16.88 24.43
N SER A 81 0.75 -16.87 25.76
CA SER A 81 1.82 -16.41 26.65
C SER A 81 2.82 -17.51 26.91
N GLY A 82 4.11 -17.17 26.92
CA GLY A 82 5.18 -18.10 27.17
C GLY A 82 6.53 -17.41 27.26
N ARG A 83 7.53 -18.09 27.77
CA ARG A 83 8.91 -17.59 27.83
C ARG A 83 9.68 -18.03 26.59
N VAL A 84 10.44 -17.12 26.00
CA VAL A 84 11.29 -17.45 24.85
C VAL A 84 12.36 -18.49 25.26
N GLU A 85 12.24 -19.69 24.73
CA GLU A 85 13.20 -20.77 24.93
C GLU A 85 14.27 -20.74 23.86
N GLN A 86 13.90 -20.52 22.59
CA GLN A 86 14.82 -20.50 21.48
C GLN A 86 14.35 -19.55 20.39
N ALA A 87 15.26 -18.74 19.81
CA ALA A 87 15.06 -17.93 18.64
C ALA A 87 15.85 -18.52 17.47
N PHE A 88 15.16 -18.86 16.37
CA PHE A 88 15.77 -19.50 15.20
C PHE A 88 16.19 -18.48 14.14
N VAL A 89 15.70 -17.24 14.23
CA VAL A 89 15.96 -16.19 13.25
C VAL A 89 16.47 -14.92 13.92
N LYS A 90 17.22 -14.13 13.15
CA LYS A 90 17.71 -12.79 13.53
C LYS A 90 17.23 -11.78 12.52
N ALA A 91 17.29 -10.49 12.87
CA ALA A 91 17.06 -9.42 11.91
C ALA A 91 18.00 -9.57 10.68
N GLY A 92 17.46 -9.40 9.49
CA GLY A 92 18.13 -9.62 8.21
C GLY A 92 17.96 -11.03 7.62
N ALA A 93 17.43 -12.02 8.37
CA ALA A 93 17.19 -13.36 7.86
C ALA A 93 15.97 -13.39 6.91
N TYR A 94 16.09 -14.10 5.79
CA TYR A 94 14.95 -14.39 4.92
C TYR A 94 14.17 -15.60 5.50
N VAL A 95 12.84 -15.49 5.53
CA VAL A 95 11.93 -16.52 6.04
C VAL A 95 10.82 -16.81 5.05
N THR A 96 10.33 -18.06 5.10
CA THR A 96 9.20 -18.53 4.32
C THR A 96 7.96 -18.70 5.20
N THR A 97 6.78 -18.61 4.61
CA THR A 97 5.51 -18.83 5.32
C THR A 97 5.50 -20.19 6.02
N GLY A 98 5.13 -20.21 7.30
CA GLY A 98 5.11 -21.40 8.14
C GLY A 98 6.46 -21.74 8.80
N GLN A 99 7.55 -21.09 8.44
CA GLN A 99 8.86 -21.28 9.09
C GLN A 99 8.82 -20.82 10.55
N ILE A 100 9.38 -21.63 11.46
CA ILE A 100 9.43 -21.29 12.88
C ILE A 100 10.44 -20.16 13.09
N LEU A 101 9.99 -19.08 13.71
CA LEU A 101 10.80 -17.92 14.06
C LEU A 101 11.36 -18.07 15.47
N MET A 102 10.53 -18.56 16.40
CA MET A 102 10.80 -18.61 17.81
C MET A 102 10.02 -19.74 18.46
N GLN A 103 10.63 -20.42 19.42
CA GLN A 103 9.98 -21.40 20.28
C GLN A 103 9.76 -20.78 21.66
N LEU A 104 8.49 -20.81 22.10
CA LEU A 104 8.10 -20.43 23.45
C LEU A 104 7.95 -21.68 24.33
N SER A 105 8.18 -21.53 25.62
CA SER A 105 7.94 -22.53 26.64
C SER A 105 6.84 -22.06 27.59
N ASN A 106 5.87 -22.94 27.83
CA ASN A 106 4.80 -22.73 28.81
C ASN A 106 4.43 -24.09 29.46
N PRO A 107 5.05 -24.45 30.59
CA PRO A 107 4.76 -25.71 31.26
C PRO A 107 3.32 -25.87 31.75
N GLU A 108 2.66 -24.77 32.07
CA GLU A 108 1.25 -24.81 32.50
C GLU A 108 0.33 -25.23 31.36
N LEU A 109 0.56 -24.70 30.16
CA LEU A 109 -0.21 -25.07 28.98
C LEU A 109 -0.01 -26.53 28.58
N HIS A 110 1.17 -27.09 28.78
CA HIS A 110 1.43 -28.52 28.59
C HIS A 110 0.67 -29.37 29.61
N ARG A 111 0.61 -28.95 30.88
CA ARG A 111 -0.18 -29.65 31.90
C ARG A 111 -1.68 -29.60 31.59
N GLU A 112 -2.16 -28.48 31.13
CA GLU A 112 -3.57 -28.35 30.74
C GLU A 112 -3.90 -29.21 29.51
N LEU A 113 -2.97 -29.36 28.56
CA LEU A 113 -3.13 -30.29 27.42
C LEU A 113 -3.30 -31.74 27.90
N GLU A 114 -2.41 -32.20 28.78
CA GLU A 114 -2.51 -33.57 29.34
C GLU A 114 -3.82 -33.76 30.11
N LYS A 115 -4.24 -32.82 30.94
CA LYS A 115 -5.51 -32.88 31.68
C LYS A 115 -6.71 -32.98 30.71
N THR A 116 -6.82 -32.10 29.72
CA THR A 116 -7.93 -32.13 28.78
C THR A 116 -7.94 -33.38 27.90
N ARG A 117 -6.76 -33.93 27.60
CA ARG A 117 -6.64 -35.23 26.93
C ARG A 117 -7.25 -36.34 27.75
N TRP A 118 -6.90 -36.44 29.06
CA TRP A 118 -7.47 -37.46 29.93
C TRP A 118 -8.97 -37.28 30.15
N GLU A 119 -9.46 -36.04 30.22
CA GLU A 119 -10.89 -35.77 30.30
C GLU A 119 -11.64 -36.26 29.03
N PHE A 120 -11.08 -36.05 27.85
CA PHE A 120 -11.63 -36.55 26.60
C PHE A 120 -11.65 -38.10 26.54
N GLU A 121 -10.54 -38.76 26.87
CA GLU A 121 -10.47 -40.23 26.86
C GLU A 121 -11.38 -40.87 27.93
N ALA A 122 -11.49 -40.26 29.12
CA ALA A 122 -12.43 -40.71 30.13
C ALA A 122 -13.88 -40.59 29.66
N LYS A 123 -14.23 -39.50 29.07
CA LYS A 123 -15.60 -39.28 28.54
C LYS A 123 -15.95 -40.22 27.42
N LYS A 124 -15.02 -40.51 26.54
CA LYS A 124 -15.17 -41.47 25.46
C LYS A 124 -15.40 -42.89 26.01
N ALA A 125 -14.64 -43.29 27.01
CA ALA A 125 -14.80 -44.59 27.68
C ALA A 125 -16.14 -44.69 28.41
N GLU A 126 -16.56 -43.66 29.14
CA GLU A 126 -17.89 -43.57 29.80
C GLU A 126 -19.04 -43.74 28.75
N ASN A 127 -18.99 -43.03 27.64
CA ASN A 127 -20.00 -43.12 26.59
C ASN A 127 -20.04 -44.55 26.00
N TYR A 128 -18.90 -45.15 25.76
CA TYR A 128 -18.86 -46.52 25.25
C TYR A 128 -19.44 -47.53 26.24
N ALA A 129 -19.11 -47.43 27.55
CA ALA A 129 -19.68 -48.28 28.59
C ALA A 129 -21.22 -48.15 28.65
N ALA A 130 -21.75 -46.93 28.63
CA ALA A 130 -23.21 -46.66 28.61
C ALA A 130 -23.88 -47.26 27.36
N TYR A 131 -23.22 -47.16 26.21
CA TYR A 131 -23.72 -47.76 24.97
C TYR A 131 -23.81 -49.28 25.06
N VAL A 132 -22.79 -49.95 25.59
CA VAL A 132 -22.76 -51.41 25.75
C VAL A 132 -23.88 -51.89 26.72
N VAL A 133 -24.14 -51.19 27.82
CA VAL A 133 -25.23 -51.49 28.73
C VAL A 133 -26.60 -51.42 28.04
N LEU A 134 -26.88 -50.31 27.31
CA LEU A 134 -28.12 -50.15 26.60
C LEU A 134 -28.32 -51.17 25.45
N GLN A 135 -27.25 -51.53 24.80
CA GLN A 135 -27.25 -52.56 23.75
C GLN A 135 -27.55 -53.94 24.33
N SER A 136 -27.00 -54.30 25.50
CA SER A 136 -27.29 -55.56 26.17
C SER A 136 -28.79 -55.63 26.54
N GLN A 137 -29.34 -54.54 27.11
CA GLN A 137 -30.79 -54.47 27.43
C GLN A 137 -31.66 -54.64 26.17
N LEU A 138 -31.22 -54.06 25.02
CA LEU A 138 -31.95 -54.25 23.75
C LEU A 138 -31.95 -55.70 23.29
N VAL A 139 -30.83 -56.44 23.45
CA VAL A 139 -30.72 -57.87 23.14
C VAL A 139 -31.70 -58.67 24.00
N ASP A 140 -31.77 -58.42 25.33
CA ASP A 140 -32.67 -59.10 26.25
C ASP A 140 -34.13 -58.88 25.87
N LEU A 141 -34.52 -57.64 25.50
CA LEU A 141 -35.85 -57.32 25.01
C LEU A 141 -36.17 -58.06 23.69
N ARG A 142 -35.23 -58.18 22.76
CA ARG A 142 -35.43 -58.93 21.53
C ARG A 142 -35.63 -60.39 21.79
N ASN A 143 -34.93 -61.00 22.74
CA ASN A 143 -35.13 -62.38 23.17
C ASN A 143 -36.54 -62.56 23.75
N SER A 144 -37.02 -61.62 24.56
CA SER A 144 -38.38 -61.61 25.09
C SER A 144 -39.47 -61.50 23.98
N VAL A 145 -39.21 -60.79 22.88
CA VAL A 145 -40.09 -60.77 21.69
C VAL A 145 -40.18 -62.18 21.06
N VAL A 146 -39.04 -62.84 20.88
CA VAL A 146 -39.00 -64.16 20.27
C VAL A 146 -39.75 -65.18 21.13
N GLU A 147 -39.60 -65.16 22.48
CA GLU A 147 -40.33 -66.01 23.42
C GLU A 147 -41.84 -65.79 23.36
N ALA A 148 -42.23 -64.48 23.33
CA ALA A 148 -43.64 -64.12 23.23
C ALA A 148 -44.28 -64.55 21.88
N ASP A 149 -43.49 -64.51 20.77
CA ASP A 149 -43.93 -64.99 19.47
C ASP A 149 -44.14 -66.50 19.46
N TYR A 150 -43.23 -67.27 19.97
CA TYR A 150 -43.44 -68.72 20.09
C TYR A 150 -44.65 -69.07 20.95
N SER A 151 -44.87 -68.37 22.07
CA SER A 151 -46.04 -68.57 22.91
C SER A 151 -47.35 -68.23 22.18
N TYR A 152 -47.36 -67.17 21.36
CA TYR A 152 -48.50 -66.83 20.49
C TYR A 152 -48.73 -67.87 19.39
N GLN A 153 -47.68 -68.32 18.67
CA GLN A 153 -47.79 -69.32 17.63
C GLN A 153 -48.32 -70.67 18.19
N ALA A 154 -47.82 -71.13 19.36
CA ALA A 154 -48.32 -72.33 20.02
C ALA A 154 -49.80 -72.24 20.38
N SER A 155 -50.24 -71.07 20.91
CA SER A 155 -51.65 -70.84 21.25
C SER A 155 -52.51 -70.81 19.98
N LYS A 156 -52.01 -70.21 18.89
CA LYS A 156 -52.71 -70.15 17.59
C LYS A 156 -52.86 -71.57 16.99
N LEU A 157 -51.80 -72.36 16.96
CA LEU A 157 -51.85 -73.72 16.47
C LEU A 157 -52.88 -74.57 17.24
N LYS A 158 -52.94 -74.41 18.57
CA LYS A 158 -53.96 -75.06 19.41
C LYS A 158 -55.41 -74.63 19.03
N LEU A 159 -55.63 -73.30 18.86
CA LEU A 159 -56.90 -72.76 18.44
C LEU A 159 -57.31 -73.27 17.05
N ASP A 160 -56.40 -73.32 16.09
CA ASP A 160 -56.65 -73.78 14.73
C ASP A 160 -57.07 -75.27 14.73
N ALA A 161 -56.42 -76.11 15.55
CA ALA A 161 -56.82 -77.54 15.72
C ALA A 161 -58.16 -77.64 16.38
N GLU A 162 -58.44 -76.91 17.47
CA GLU A 162 -59.78 -76.86 18.16
C GLU A 162 -60.84 -76.30 17.23
N THR A 163 -60.60 -75.35 16.37
CA THR A 163 -61.53 -74.80 15.39
C THR A 163 -61.97 -75.92 14.37
N GLN A 164 -61.01 -76.71 13.88
CA GLN A 164 -61.32 -77.86 12.97
C GLN A 164 -62.26 -78.89 13.69
N LEU A 165 -61.98 -79.24 14.96
CA LEU A 165 -62.75 -80.19 15.72
C LEU A 165 -64.18 -79.66 16.09
N TYR A 166 -64.25 -78.39 16.44
CA TYR A 166 -65.51 -77.72 16.75
C TYR A 166 -66.45 -77.61 15.54
N GLN A 167 -65.90 -77.38 14.34
CA GLN A 167 -66.70 -77.32 13.12
C GLN A 167 -67.22 -78.68 12.70
N GLN A 168 -66.54 -79.77 13.09
CA GLN A 168 -67.05 -81.17 12.81
C GLN A 168 -68.26 -81.53 13.69
N LYS A 169 -68.73 -80.76 14.67
CA LYS A 169 -69.89 -80.95 15.53
C LYS A 169 -69.92 -82.29 16.30
N ASN A 170 -68.81 -82.93 16.53
CA ASN A 170 -68.70 -84.26 17.16
C ASN A 170 -68.66 -84.19 18.71
N GLY A 171 -68.94 -83.07 19.33
CA GLY A 171 -68.96 -82.90 20.77
C GLY A 171 -67.62 -82.96 21.55
N THR A 172 -66.52 -83.11 20.78
CA THR A 172 -65.17 -83.31 21.28
C THR A 172 -64.58 -82.05 21.94
N VAL A 173 -65.06 -80.83 21.52
CA VAL A 173 -64.61 -79.53 22.07
C VAL A 173 -65.89 -78.76 22.48
N SER A 174 -65.91 -78.28 23.75
CA SER A 174 -67.06 -77.49 24.25
C SER A 174 -66.98 -76.04 23.73
N ALA A 175 -68.12 -75.36 23.61
CA ALA A 175 -68.18 -73.95 23.21
C ALA A 175 -67.40 -73.06 24.17
N LEU A 176 -67.32 -73.40 25.45
CA LEU A 176 -66.57 -72.66 26.46
C LEU A 176 -65.04 -72.78 26.23
N ASP A 177 -64.58 -74.01 25.96
CA ASP A 177 -63.14 -74.28 25.67
C ASP A 177 -62.68 -73.56 24.40
N TYR A 178 -63.53 -73.59 23.34
CA TYR A 178 -63.26 -72.87 22.10
C TYR A 178 -63.15 -71.33 22.34
N GLN A 179 -64.09 -70.76 23.06
CA GLN A 179 -64.06 -69.35 23.39
C GLN A 179 -62.83 -68.99 24.28
N SER A 180 -62.51 -69.86 25.27
CA SER A 180 -61.30 -69.69 26.10
C SER A 180 -60.03 -69.69 25.27
N SER A 181 -59.90 -70.60 24.28
CA SER A 181 -58.74 -70.64 23.39
C SER A 181 -58.65 -69.41 22.45
N GLN A 182 -59.82 -68.94 21.96
CA GLN A 182 -59.84 -67.65 21.22
C GLN A 182 -59.35 -66.47 22.07
N LEU A 183 -59.81 -66.39 23.35
CA LEU A 183 -59.37 -65.34 24.25
C LEU A 183 -57.84 -65.44 24.56
N ASN A 184 -57.38 -66.69 24.81
CA ASN A 184 -55.95 -66.93 25.03
C ASN A 184 -55.06 -66.50 23.86
N VAL A 185 -55.47 -66.82 22.62
CA VAL A 185 -54.75 -66.34 21.40
C VAL A 185 -54.71 -64.79 21.36
N LYS A 186 -55.85 -64.13 21.60
CA LYS A 186 -55.90 -62.66 21.65
C LYS A 186 -54.96 -62.11 22.72
N GLN A 187 -54.96 -62.70 23.93
CA GLN A 187 -54.12 -62.28 25.05
C GLN A 187 -52.59 -62.45 24.69
N LYS A 188 -52.22 -63.59 24.11
CA LYS A 188 -50.82 -63.84 23.67
C LYS A 188 -50.38 -62.92 22.54
N ASN A 189 -51.28 -62.65 21.58
CA ASN A 189 -51.00 -61.67 20.54
C ASN A 189 -50.77 -60.29 21.10
N HIS A 190 -51.66 -59.81 22.00
CA HIS A 190 -51.45 -58.51 22.63
C HIS A 190 -50.14 -58.42 23.43
N TYR A 191 -49.76 -59.50 24.13
CA TYR A 191 -48.49 -59.57 24.84
C TYR A 191 -47.30 -59.51 23.88
N TRP A 192 -47.30 -60.23 22.80
CA TRP A 192 -46.26 -60.18 21.77
C TRP A 192 -46.14 -58.81 21.12
N GLN A 193 -47.25 -58.19 20.74
CA GLN A 193 -47.25 -56.83 20.21
C GLN A 193 -46.70 -55.80 21.24
N ALA A 194 -47.02 -55.95 22.52
CA ALA A 194 -46.47 -55.11 23.58
C ALA A 194 -44.93 -55.26 23.71
N GLN A 195 -44.41 -56.49 23.58
CA GLN A 195 -42.93 -56.68 23.60
C GLN A 195 -42.25 -56.05 22.38
N LYS A 196 -42.85 -56.17 21.18
CA LYS A 196 -42.38 -55.48 19.98
C LYS A 196 -42.32 -53.96 20.19
N GLN A 197 -43.34 -53.37 20.76
CA GLN A 197 -43.36 -51.93 21.06
C GLN A 197 -42.27 -51.53 22.05
N LYS A 198 -41.94 -52.36 23.04
CA LYS A 198 -40.86 -52.11 23.98
C LYS A 198 -39.49 -52.08 23.23
N VAL A 199 -39.25 -53.01 22.29
CA VAL A 199 -38.02 -53.01 21.47
C VAL A 199 -37.91 -51.75 20.64
N ILE A 200 -38.98 -51.29 19.98
CA ILE A 200 -39.00 -50.04 19.18
C ILE A 200 -38.68 -48.84 20.08
N LYS A 201 -39.33 -48.76 21.26
CA LYS A 201 -39.05 -47.66 22.21
C LYS A 201 -37.61 -47.71 22.75
N MET A 202 -37.09 -48.89 23.05
CA MET A 202 -35.72 -49.04 23.51
C MET A 202 -34.69 -48.67 22.45
N GLN A 203 -34.95 -49.01 21.16
CA GLN A 203 -34.12 -48.63 20.06
C GLN A 203 -34.11 -47.12 19.83
N ALA A 204 -35.25 -46.45 19.94
CA ALA A 204 -35.34 -44.98 19.90
C ALA A 204 -34.60 -44.33 21.08
N ASN A 205 -34.72 -44.89 22.29
CA ASN A 205 -33.99 -44.42 23.47
C ASN A 205 -32.47 -44.56 23.30
N LEU A 206 -31.99 -45.71 22.78
CA LEU A 206 -30.57 -45.93 22.48
C LEU A 206 -30.05 -44.86 21.51
N SER A 207 -30.78 -44.61 20.40
CA SER A 207 -30.41 -43.60 19.42
C SER A 207 -30.36 -42.18 20.02
N ALA A 208 -31.42 -41.81 20.78
CA ALA A 208 -31.46 -40.49 21.40
C ALA A 208 -30.35 -40.29 22.45
N THR A 209 -30.09 -41.31 23.28
CA THR A 209 -29.03 -41.27 24.27
C THR A 209 -27.65 -41.17 23.62
N GLN A 210 -27.43 -41.96 22.57
CA GLN A 210 -26.17 -41.91 21.80
C GLN A 210 -25.93 -40.52 21.17
N THR A 211 -26.98 -39.92 20.59
CA THR A 211 -26.90 -38.56 20.05
C THR A 211 -26.53 -37.53 21.12
N ALA A 212 -27.22 -37.60 22.29
CA ALA A 212 -26.93 -36.71 23.40
C ALA A 212 -25.51 -36.88 23.97
N GLN A 213 -25.04 -38.12 24.08
CA GLN A 213 -23.66 -38.43 24.54
C GLN A 213 -22.60 -37.96 23.54
N ASN A 214 -22.82 -38.15 22.23
CA ASN A 214 -21.93 -37.65 21.18
C ASN A 214 -21.82 -36.13 21.20
N ALA A 215 -22.95 -35.42 21.42
CA ALA A 215 -22.92 -33.97 21.54
C ALA A 215 -22.09 -33.51 22.78
N ARG A 216 -22.23 -34.20 23.92
CA ARG A 216 -21.41 -33.90 25.12
C ARG A 216 -19.93 -34.26 24.90
N LEU A 217 -19.62 -35.34 24.21
CA LEU A 217 -18.25 -35.71 23.87
C LEU A 217 -17.63 -34.65 22.97
N GLY A 218 -18.36 -34.12 21.97
CA GLY A 218 -17.90 -33.06 21.10
C GLY A 218 -17.52 -31.77 21.84
N LEU A 219 -18.18 -31.45 22.95
CA LEU A 219 -17.78 -30.30 23.79
C LEU A 219 -16.41 -30.51 24.44
N VAL A 220 -16.17 -31.71 24.95
CA VAL A 220 -14.88 -32.07 25.59
C VAL A 220 -13.78 -32.17 24.54
N GLU A 221 -14.06 -32.73 23.38
CA GLU A 221 -13.18 -32.82 22.23
C GLU A 221 -12.76 -31.42 21.74
N ASN A 222 -13.71 -30.50 21.55
CA ASN A 222 -13.41 -29.12 21.17
C ASN A 222 -12.50 -28.41 22.20
N ASN A 223 -12.71 -28.66 23.49
CA ASN A 223 -11.85 -28.11 24.52
C ASN A 223 -10.43 -28.65 24.42
N TYR A 224 -10.26 -29.96 24.25
CA TYR A 224 -8.94 -30.61 24.03
C TYR A 224 -8.26 -30.05 22.78
N GLN A 225 -8.97 -29.96 21.66
CA GLN A 225 -8.46 -29.42 20.39
C GLN A 225 -7.98 -27.97 20.56
N ARG A 226 -8.76 -27.12 21.25
CA ARG A 226 -8.39 -25.72 21.54
C ARG A 226 -7.08 -25.61 22.32
N VAL A 227 -6.87 -26.43 23.34
CA VAL A 227 -5.64 -26.44 24.12
C VAL A 227 -4.48 -26.99 23.30
N GLN A 228 -4.73 -27.99 22.44
CA GLN A 228 -3.74 -28.53 21.51
C GLN A 228 -3.24 -27.46 20.54
N ASP A 229 -4.15 -26.66 19.98
CA ASP A 229 -3.82 -25.53 19.08
C ASP A 229 -3.03 -24.44 19.81
N GLN A 230 -3.34 -24.19 21.08
CA GLN A 230 -2.57 -23.27 21.92
C GLN A 230 -1.14 -23.76 22.16
N VAL A 231 -0.95 -25.06 22.44
CA VAL A 231 0.39 -25.65 22.55
C VAL A 231 1.15 -25.60 21.23
N ALA A 232 0.48 -25.87 20.11
CA ALA A 232 1.07 -25.74 18.78
C ALA A 232 1.50 -24.29 18.46
N SER A 233 0.79 -23.31 19.01
CA SER A 233 1.07 -21.88 18.86
C SER A 233 2.27 -21.39 19.69
N LEU A 234 2.84 -22.24 20.57
CA LEU A 234 4.12 -21.99 21.23
C LEU A 234 5.28 -21.93 20.21
N ALA A 235 5.15 -22.61 19.07
CA ALA A 235 6.02 -22.43 17.92
C ALA A 235 5.52 -21.25 17.09
N VAL A 236 6.07 -20.05 17.32
CA VAL A 236 5.71 -18.83 16.57
C VAL A 236 6.26 -18.94 15.15
N LYS A 237 5.37 -18.88 14.16
CA LYS A 237 5.70 -19.08 12.73
C LYS A 237 5.53 -17.81 11.92
N ALA A 238 6.31 -17.69 10.84
CA ALA A 238 6.16 -16.63 9.86
C ALA A 238 4.80 -16.71 9.16
N SER A 239 4.08 -15.60 9.11
CA SER A 239 2.78 -15.48 8.44
C SER A 239 2.89 -15.22 6.94
N THR A 240 4.09 -14.82 6.46
CA THR A 240 4.37 -14.48 5.05
C THR A 240 5.83 -14.72 4.73
N ASN A 241 6.14 -14.82 3.43
CA ASN A 241 7.52 -14.81 2.95
C ASN A 241 8.09 -13.39 3.06
N GLY A 242 9.36 -13.26 3.40
CA GLY A 242 10.01 -11.95 3.48
C GLY A 242 11.26 -11.96 4.32
N VAL A 243 11.79 -10.79 4.61
CA VAL A 243 12.95 -10.60 5.47
C VAL A 243 12.51 -10.07 6.83
N VAL A 244 13.03 -10.67 7.89
CA VAL A 244 12.81 -10.22 9.26
C VAL A 244 13.51 -8.87 9.45
N GLN A 245 12.75 -7.79 9.61
CA GLN A 245 13.32 -6.48 9.89
C GLN A 245 13.72 -6.32 11.34
N GLN A 246 12.87 -6.84 12.24
CA GLN A 246 13.07 -6.72 13.68
C GLN A 246 12.58 -7.98 14.38
N VAL A 247 13.30 -8.39 15.41
CA VAL A 247 12.86 -9.35 16.40
C VAL A 247 12.68 -8.58 17.71
N SER A 248 11.46 -8.61 18.26
CA SER A 248 11.06 -7.77 19.40
C SER A 248 11.35 -8.37 20.74
N LEU A 249 11.64 -9.70 20.81
CA LEU A 249 11.82 -10.44 22.05
C LEU A 249 13.20 -11.10 22.09
N ALA A 250 13.85 -11.00 23.25
CA ALA A 250 15.12 -11.64 23.53
C ALA A 250 14.93 -13.04 24.16
N LEU A 251 15.98 -13.85 24.12
CA LEU A 251 16.02 -15.17 24.76
C LEU A 251 15.76 -15.05 26.28
N GLY A 252 14.83 -15.84 26.80
CA GLY A 252 14.45 -15.81 28.22
C GLY A 252 13.37 -14.74 28.54
N GLU A 253 13.01 -13.88 27.64
CA GLU A 253 11.98 -12.85 27.81
C GLU A 253 10.58 -13.46 27.75
N GLN A 254 9.61 -12.80 28.41
CA GLN A 254 8.21 -13.23 28.45
C GLN A 254 7.44 -12.67 27.26
N ALA A 255 6.96 -13.54 26.38
CA ALA A 255 5.96 -13.20 25.37
C ALA A 255 4.58 -13.17 26.02
N THR A 256 3.84 -12.09 25.78
CA THR A 256 2.42 -12.00 26.17
C THR A 256 1.53 -12.33 24.98
N MET A 257 0.33 -12.83 25.24
CA MET A 257 -0.67 -13.04 24.18
C MET A 257 -0.98 -11.72 23.46
N GLY A 258 -0.91 -11.71 22.13
CA GLY A 258 -1.05 -10.51 21.29
C GLY A 258 0.20 -9.65 21.18
N GLY A 259 1.25 -9.91 21.98
CA GLY A 259 2.51 -9.19 21.94
C GLY A 259 3.27 -9.42 20.63
N SER A 260 3.95 -8.37 20.13
CA SER A 260 4.74 -8.43 18.91
C SER A 260 6.00 -9.27 19.12
N VAL A 261 6.26 -10.20 18.23
CA VAL A 261 7.43 -11.09 18.22
C VAL A 261 8.44 -10.69 17.17
N ALA A 262 7.98 -10.44 15.95
CA ALA A 262 8.84 -10.05 14.84
C ALA A 262 8.08 -9.19 13.82
N LEU A 263 8.83 -8.39 13.04
CA LEU A 263 8.36 -7.65 11.90
C LEU A 263 8.96 -8.28 10.64
N ILE A 264 8.12 -8.71 9.73
CA ILE A 264 8.52 -9.29 8.43
C ILE A 264 8.10 -8.32 7.32
N ALA A 265 9.03 -8.01 6.43
CA ALA A 265 8.81 -7.17 5.26
C ALA A 265 9.01 -7.94 3.96
N ASP A 266 8.11 -7.75 3.03
CA ASP A 266 8.26 -8.24 1.67
C ASP A 266 9.23 -7.32 0.91
N GLN A 267 10.38 -7.84 0.52
CA GLN A 267 11.39 -7.09 -0.25
C GLN A 267 11.12 -7.09 -1.76
N SER A 268 10.16 -7.87 -2.24
CA SER A 268 9.84 -7.94 -3.67
C SER A 268 9.14 -6.69 -4.18
N SER A 269 8.51 -5.92 -3.29
CA SER A 269 7.76 -4.72 -3.62
C SER A 269 8.09 -3.58 -2.65
N LEU A 270 8.84 -2.59 -3.16
CA LEU A 270 9.17 -1.37 -2.44
C LEU A 270 8.51 -0.17 -3.13
N PHE A 271 8.24 0.87 -2.35
CA PHE A 271 7.91 2.20 -2.85
C PHE A 271 8.89 3.22 -2.25
N ALA A 272 9.05 4.36 -2.91
CA ALA A 272 9.88 5.42 -2.35
C ALA A 272 8.99 6.44 -1.63
N GLU A 273 9.29 6.67 -0.36
CA GLU A 273 8.69 7.70 0.47
C GLU A 273 9.59 8.93 0.41
N LEU A 274 9.18 9.93 -0.38
CA LEU A 274 9.95 11.15 -0.62
C LEU A 274 9.44 12.30 0.24
N GLN A 275 10.36 13.10 0.78
CA GLN A 275 10.07 14.31 1.52
C GLN A 275 10.28 15.52 0.61
N VAL A 276 9.21 16.22 0.29
CA VAL A 276 9.19 17.37 -0.60
C VAL A 276 8.90 18.63 0.21
N GLN A 277 9.59 19.72 -0.08
CA GLN A 277 9.29 21.02 0.55
C GLN A 277 7.87 21.49 0.21
N GLU A 278 7.12 21.98 1.19
CA GLU A 278 5.72 22.43 1.06
C GLU A 278 5.50 23.38 -0.12
N ILE A 279 6.39 24.35 -0.32
CA ILE A 279 6.32 25.35 -1.41
C ILE A 279 6.39 24.72 -2.81
N MET A 280 6.93 23.53 -2.93
CA MET A 280 7.08 22.80 -4.22
C MET A 280 5.94 21.83 -4.48
N VAL A 281 5.23 21.40 -3.45
CA VAL A 281 4.15 20.39 -3.54
C VAL A 281 2.98 20.85 -4.39
N SER A 282 2.67 22.16 -4.40
CA SER A 282 1.59 22.73 -5.21
C SER A 282 1.68 22.43 -6.71
N ASN A 283 2.87 22.09 -7.20
CA ASN A 283 3.12 21.75 -8.60
C ASN A 283 3.19 20.24 -8.85
N ILE A 284 3.02 19.41 -7.81
CA ILE A 284 3.07 17.95 -7.91
C ILE A 284 1.64 17.41 -8.05
N THR A 285 1.44 16.49 -8.97
CA THR A 285 0.17 15.80 -9.19
C THR A 285 0.37 14.30 -9.26
N LEU A 286 -0.69 13.55 -8.97
CA LEU A 286 -0.68 12.10 -9.11
C LEU A 286 -0.38 11.70 -10.57
N GLY A 287 0.35 10.61 -10.75
CA GLY A 287 0.72 10.09 -12.07
C GLY A 287 2.00 10.71 -12.64
N GLN A 288 2.62 11.68 -11.99
CA GLN A 288 3.87 12.26 -12.47
C GLN A 288 5.02 11.26 -12.38
N ARG A 289 5.86 11.29 -13.42
CA ARG A 289 7.07 10.47 -13.50
C ARG A 289 8.11 10.94 -12.50
N VAL A 290 8.71 9.97 -11.82
CA VAL A 290 9.79 10.19 -10.87
C VAL A 290 10.99 9.33 -11.24
N VAL A 291 12.16 9.89 -11.19
CA VAL A 291 13.43 9.14 -11.24
C VAL A 291 13.96 9.08 -9.82
N VAL A 292 14.02 7.88 -9.27
CA VAL A 292 14.56 7.59 -7.93
C VAL A 292 15.98 7.08 -8.09
N ASP A 293 16.93 7.79 -7.53
CA ASP A 293 18.36 7.49 -7.57
C ASP A 293 18.79 6.86 -6.24
N THR A 294 19.31 5.65 -6.29
CA THR A 294 19.87 4.92 -5.14
C THR A 294 21.36 5.17 -4.96
N ARG A 295 21.96 6.11 -5.72
CA ARG A 295 23.39 6.40 -5.88
C ARG A 295 24.16 5.37 -6.71
N THR A 296 23.65 4.17 -6.86
CA THR A 296 24.21 3.10 -7.70
C THR A 296 23.37 2.85 -8.95
N SER A 297 22.05 3.03 -8.85
CA SER A 297 21.11 2.74 -9.93
C SER A 297 19.97 3.76 -9.95
N GLN A 298 19.37 3.96 -11.12
CA GLN A 298 18.18 4.79 -11.29
C GLN A 298 16.96 3.92 -11.52
N ILE A 299 15.91 4.15 -10.73
CA ILE A 299 14.64 3.44 -10.78
C ILE A 299 13.56 4.42 -11.23
N ILE A 300 12.79 4.05 -12.25
CA ILE A 300 11.65 4.86 -12.69
C ILE A 300 10.44 4.52 -11.83
N GLY A 301 9.75 5.56 -11.40
CA GLY A 301 8.52 5.44 -10.63
C GLY A 301 7.48 6.48 -11.02
N GLU A 302 6.35 6.42 -10.35
CA GLU A 302 5.19 7.28 -10.54
C GLU A 302 4.62 7.72 -9.19
N VAL A 303 4.23 8.99 -9.07
CA VAL A 303 3.58 9.52 -7.86
C VAL A 303 2.21 8.87 -7.68
N ILE A 304 2.02 8.16 -6.57
CA ILE A 304 0.75 7.47 -6.25
C ILE A 304 -0.01 8.13 -5.10
N ARG A 305 0.68 8.86 -4.21
CA ARG A 305 0.07 9.52 -3.06
C ARG A 305 0.85 10.77 -2.69
N ILE A 306 0.11 11.81 -2.32
CA ILE A 306 0.63 13.03 -1.71
C ILE A 306 -0.08 13.16 -0.36
N ASP A 307 0.68 13.20 0.73
CA ASP A 307 0.11 13.32 2.06
C ASP A 307 -0.46 14.74 2.25
N PRO A 308 -1.69 14.90 2.74
CA PRO A 308 -2.25 16.22 3.00
C PRO A 308 -1.62 16.91 4.21
N ALA A 309 -0.89 16.19 5.06
CA ALA A 309 -0.26 16.73 6.26
C ALA A 309 1.13 17.30 5.97
N VAL A 310 1.40 18.49 6.51
CA VAL A 310 2.73 19.11 6.47
C VAL A 310 3.44 18.83 7.79
N ASN A 311 4.60 18.20 7.73
CA ASN A 311 5.43 17.90 8.90
C ASN A 311 6.77 18.62 8.77
N ALA A 312 7.07 19.54 9.68
CA ALA A 312 8.31 20.33 9.69
C ALA A 312 8.64 21.02 8.34
N GLY A 313 7.60 21.54 7.63
CA GLY A 313 7.76 22.19 6.31
C GLY A 313 7.96 21.23 5.13
N MET A 314 7.82 19.94 5.37
CA MET A 314 7.91 18.88 4.36
C MET A 314 6.57 18.16 4.20
N VAL A 315 6.29 17.70 2.99
CA VAL A 315 5.13 16.88 2.64
C VAL A 315 5.64 15.55 2.10
N GLN A 316 5.04 14.47 2.58
CA GLN A 316 5.36 13.12 2.12
C GLN A 316 4.71 12.85 0.78
N VAL A 317 5.49 12.35 -0.16
CA VAL A 317 5.05 11.91 -1.50
C VAL A 317 5.49 10.48 -1.70
N ASP A 318 4.52 9.58 -1.89
CA ASP A 318 4.80 8.18 -2.14
C ASP A 318 4.87 7.91 -3.65
N VAL A 319 5.93 7.22 -4.03
CA VAL A 319 6.26 6.90 -5.41
C VAL A 319 6.31 5.40 -5.60
N LYS A 320 5.42 4.88 -6.43
CA LYS A 320 5.43 3.48 -6.85
C LYS A 320 6.55 3.26 -7.85
N LEU A 321 7.40 2.29 -7.59
CA LEU A 321 8.51 1.92 -8.47
C LEU A 321 8.00 0.99 -9.58
N SER A 322 8.19 1.39 -10.83
CA SER A 322 7.65 0.69 -12.01
C SER A 322 8.65 -0.24 -12.69
N SER A 323 9.94 -0.06 -12.42
CA SER A 323 11.02 -0.90 -12.96
C SER A 323 11.41 -2.00 -11.97
N LYS A 324 12.05 -3.06 -12.48
CA LYS A 324 12.60 -4.13 -11.63
C LYS A 324 13.56 -3.53 -10.61
N LEU A 325 13.35 -3.87 -9.35
CA LEU A 325 14.20 -3.40 -8.26
C LEU A 325 15.62 -3.95 -8.42
N PRO A 326 16.65 -3.12 -8.30
CA PRO A 326 18.03 -3.58 -8.29
C PRO A 326 18.33 -4.37 -7.00
N ASN A 327 19.34 -5.22 -7.04
CA ASN A 327 19.68 -6.12 -5.92
C ASN A 327 20.07 -5.39 -4.63
N GLU A 328 20.53 -4.16 -4.74
CA GLU A 328 20.87 -3.29 -3.62
C GLU A 328 19.66 -2.59 -2.97
N ALA A 329 18.48 -2.61 -3.60
CA ALA A 329 17.28 -2.01 -3.06
C ALA A 329 16.83 -2.75 -1.79
N ARG A 330 16.90 -2.06 -0.66
CA ARG A 330 16.54 -2.58 0.66
C ARG A 330 15.61 -1.61 1.36
N PRO A 331 14.75 -2.08 2.26
CA PRO A 331 14.01 -1.19 3.15
C PRO A 331 14.93 -0.21 3.88
N ASP A 332 14.45 1.01 4.07
CA ASP A 332 15.14 2.12 4.71
C ASP A 332 16.41 2.63 3.99
N LEU A 333 16.67 2.17 2.75
CA LEU A 333 17.72 2.76 1.91
C LEU A 333 17.36 4.20 1.58
N THR A 334 18.27 5.13 1.88
CA THR A 334 18.13 6.54 1.49
C THR A 334 18.25 6.70 -0.02
N VAL A 335 17.33 7.44 -0.61
CA VAL A 335 17.25 7.69 -2.06
C VAL A 335 17.00 9.16 -2.36
N ASP A 336 17.43 9.60 -3.53
CA ASP A 336 17.14 10.92 -4.06
C ASP A 336 16.10 10.81 -5.19
N GLY A 337 14.97 11.48 -5.03
CA GLY A 337 13.89 11.52 -6.02
C GLY A 337 13.94 12.78 -6.88
N SER A 338 13.73 12.65 -8.18
CA SER A 338 13.55 13.76 -9.11
C SER A 338 12.18 13.64 -9.76
N ILE A 339 11.22 14.43 -9.27
CA ILE A 339 9.83 14.45 -9.74
C ILE A 339 9.74 15.37 -10.95
N GLU A 340 9.31 14.87 -12.10
CA GLU A 340 9.15 15.63 -13.34
C GLU A 340 7.79 16.36 -13.33
N ILE A 341 7.84 17.69 -13.05
CA ILE A 341 6.62 18.51 -13.00
C ILE A 341 6.16 18.88 -14.40
N SER A 342 7.09 19.26 -15.27
CA SER A 342 6.80 19.72 -16.62
C SER A 342 7.89 19.30 -17.58
N ASN A 343 7.48 18.88 -18.77
CA ASN A 343 8.35 18.55 -19.88
C ASN A 343 7.80 19.25 -21.12
N ILE A 344 8.43 20.39 -21.50
CA ILE A 344 7.98 21.21 -22.61
C ILE A 344 8.95 20.99 -23.78
N ASN A 345 8.45 20.35 -24.83
CA ASN A 345 9.22 20.15 -26.05
C ASN A 345 9.32 21.49 -26.81
N ASP A 346 10.45 21.69 -27.49
CA ASP A 346 10.70 22.86 -28.33
C ASP A 346 10.53 24.20 -27.60
N ALA A 347 10.92 24.26 -26.33
CA ALA A 347 10.92 25.48 -25.55
C ALA A 347 12.23 26.27 -25.74
N LEU A 348 12.12 27.59 -25.81
CA LEU A 348 13.27 28.47 -25.63
C LEU A 348 13.60 28.58 -24.16
N TYR A 349 14.84 28.39 -23.79
CA TYR A 349 15.30 28.52 -22.42
C TYR A 349 16.73 29.05 -22.31
N VAL A 350 17.03 29.62 -21.17
CA VAL A 350 18.35 30.16 -20.85
C VAL A 350 18.73 29.82 -19.41
N LYS A 351 20.02 29.88 -19.07
CA LYS A 351 20.45 29.79 -17.67
C LYS A 351 19.78 30.89 -16.85
N ARG A 352 19.20 30.54 -15.70
CA ARG A 352 18.38 31.43 -14.89
C ARG A 352 19.19 32.60 -14.34
N PRO A 353 18.85 33.89 -14.66
CA PRO A 353 19.38 35.05 -13.99
C PRO A 353 18.93 35.08 -12.52
N ALA A 354 19.84 35.50 -11.62
CA ALA A 354 19.54 35.51 -10.18
C ALA A 354 18.36 36.46 -9.81
N PHE A 355 18.17 37.52 -10.59
CA PHE A 355 17.19 38.59 -10.37
C PHE A 355 15.85 38.36 -11.10
N ALA A 356 15.72 37.29 -11.90
CA ALA A 356 14.54 37.07 -12.74
C ALA A 356 13.54 36.10 -12.08
N PRO A 357 12.37 36.59 -11.61
CA PRO A 357 11.32 35.72 -11.08
C PRO A 357 10.60 34.96 -12.19
N LYS A 358 10.05 33.79 -11.84
CA LYS A 358 9.22 33.00 -12.78
C LYS A 358 7.93 33.75 -13.14
N HIS A 359 7.40 33.50 -14.34
CA HIS A 359 6.13 34.10 -14.85
C HIS A 359 6.12 35.63 -14.81
N SER A 360 7.23 36.27 -15.14
CA SER A 360 7.38 37.72 -15.12
C SER A 360 7.78 38.27 -16.49
N LYS A 361 7.59 39.57 -16.68
CA LYS A 361 8.23 40.31 -17.76
C LYS A 361 9.43 41.05 -17.20
N THR A 362 10.62 40.67 -17.59
CA THR A 362 11.88 41.18 -17.05
C THR A 362 12.75 41.74 -18.18
N PRO A 363 13.32 42.93 -18.05
CA PRO A 363 14.28 43.43 -19.03
C PRO A 363 15.58 42.62 -18.90
N LEU A 364 16.02 42.05 -20.01
CA LEU A 364 17.33 41.41 -20.17
C LEU A 364 18.14 42.15 -21.23
N TYR A 365 19.45 42.17 -21.10
CA TYR A 365 20.35 42.76 -22.11
C TYR A 365 20.82 41.67 -23.05
N ARG A 366 20.46 41.82 -24.33
CA ARG A 366 20.92 40.95 -25.43
C ARG A 366 22.14 41.55 -26.09
N LEU A 367 23.19 40.74 -26.20
CA LEU A 367 24.42 41.13 -26.90
C LEU A 367 24.17 41.30 -28.39
N THR A 368 24.79 42.32 -28.98
CA THR A 368 24.88 42.50 -30.44
C THR A 368 25.82 41.47 -31.06
N SER A 369 25.74 41.28 -32.37
CA SER A 369 26.56 40.27 -33.09
C SER A 369 28.08 40.45 -32.95
N ASP A 370 28.49 41.69 -32.75
CA ASP A 370 29.92 42.07 -32.52
C ASP A 370 30.32 42.01 -31.06
N ALA A 371 29.38 41.72 -30.15
CA ALA A 371 29.59 41.66 -28.71
C ALA A 371 30.17 42.93 -28.05
N GLN A 372 30.14 44.07 -28.77
CA GLN A 372 30.59 45.36 -28.23
C GLN A 372 29.46 46.14 -27.53
N PHE A 373 28.22 45.83 -27.85
CA PHE A 373 27.05 46.48 -27.25
C PHE A 373 26.06 45.46 -26.75
N ALA A 374 25.28 45.84 -25.76
CA ALA A 374 24.13 45.04 -25.34
C ALA A 374 22.87 45.92 -25.19
N GLN A 375 21.80 45.48 -25.80
CA GLN A 375 20.51 46.17 -25.90
C GLN A 375 19.50 45.59 -24.92
N LYS A 376 18.86 46.46 -24.17
CA LYS A 376 17.79 46.13 -23.23
C LYS A 376 16.54 45.69 -24.00
N GLN A 377 16.09 44.46 -23.70
CA GLN A 377 14.91 43.88 -24.32
C GLN A 377 13.97 43.31 -23.26
N MET A 378 12.68 43.64 -23.37
CA MET A 378 11.67 43.05 -22.48
C MET A 378 11.40 41.62 -22.89
N VAL A 379 11.63 40.70 -21.96
CA VAL A 379 11.51 39.24 -22.12
C VAL A 379 10.41 38.74 -21.24
N ALA A 380 9.47 38.01 -21.81
CA ALA A 380 8.45 37.29 -21.03
C ALA A 380 9.02 35.93 -20.63
N LEU A 381 9.13 35.72 -19.34
CA LEU A 381 9.65 34.51 -18.71
C LEU A 381 8.51 33.58 -18.30
N GLY A 382 8.70 32.30 -18.52
CA GLY A 382 7.74 31.25 -18.16
C GLY A 382 8.12 30.48 -16.88
N GLN A 383 8.09 29.17 -16.97
CA GLN A 383 8.47 28.26 -15.89
C GLN A 383 9.97 28.32 -15.65
N SER A 384 10.38 28.06 -14.40
CA SER A 384 11.80 27.98 -14.04
C SER A 384 12.13 26.67 -13.36
N SER A 385 13.26 26.09 -13.74
CA SER A 385 13.93 25.05 -12.97
C SER A 385 14.97 25.67 -12.02
N VAL A 386 15.74 24.83 -11.34
CA VAL A 386 16.83 25.31 -10.45
C VAL A 386 17.84 26.19 -11.23
N ASN A 387 18.24 25.77 -12.43
CA ASN A 387 19.35 26.38 -13.17
C ASN A 387 18.92 27.09 -14.47
N GLN A 388 17.69 26.91 -14.93
CA GLN A 388 17.21 27.38 -16.22
C GLN A 388 15.83 28.03 -16.09
N ILE A 389 15.51 28.93 -17.02
CA ILE A 389 14.23 29.60 -17.11
C ILE A 389 13.73 29.57 -18.55
N GLN A 390 12.43 29.29 -18.73
CA GLN A 390 11.76 29.30 -20.01
C GLN A 390 11.55 30.72 -20.51
N ILE A 391 11.75 30.94 -21.80
CA ILE A 391 11.49 32.19 -22.50
C ILE A 391 10.21 32.00 -23.33
N LEU A 392 9.19 32.81 -23.06
CA LEU A 392 7.92 32.79 -23.80
C LEU A 392 7.94 33.72 -25.02
N SER A 393 8.62 34.87 -24.88
CA SER A 393 8.76 35.85 -25.99
C SER A 393 9.88 36.84 -25.67
N GLY A 394 10.38 37.51 -26.73
CA GLY A 394 11.37 38.57 -26.59
C GLY A 394 12.80 38.19 -27.03
N LEU A 395 13.10 36.89 -27.18
CA LEU A 395 14.41 36.38 -27.60
C LEU A 395 14.25 35.24 -28.61
N LYS A 396 15.33 34.94 -29.35
CA LYS A 396 15.41 33.83 -30.30
C LYS A 396 16.50 32.85 -29.91
N ALA A 397 16.41 31.64 -30.42
CA ALA A 397 17.49 30.67 -30.29
C ALA A 397 18.79 31.22 -30.86
N GLY A 398 19.89 31.09 -30.10
CA GLY A 398 21.18 31.62 -30.43
C GLY A 398 21.48 33.03 -29.90
N ASP A 399 20.46 33.76 -29.40
CA ASP A 399 20.72 35.05 -28.75
C ASP A 399 21.55 34.84 -27.49
N VAL A 400 22.52 35.76 -27.25
CA VAL A 400 23.31 35.78 -26.03
C VAL A 400 22.80 36.88 -25.12
N VAL A 401 22.50 36.55 -23.87
CA VAL A 401 21.95 37.50 -22.88
C VAL A 401 22.82 37.56 -21.63
N ILE A 402 22.81 38.71 -20.98
CA ILE A 402 23.50 38.94 -19.71
C ILE A 402 22.62 38.42 -18.58
N ILE A 403 23.17 37.56 -17.74
CA ILE A 403 22.50 36.93 -16.58
C ILE A 403 23.06 37.36 -15.21
N SER A 404 24.17 38.14 -15.20
CA SER A 404 24.70 38.80 -13.99
C SER A 404 23.77 39.93 -13.54
N ASP A 405 23.98 40.45 -12.34
CA ASP A 405 23.22 41.58 -11.81
C ASP A 405 23.37 42.80 -12.74
N THR A 406 22.24 43.43 -13.08
CA THR A 406 22.15 44.55 -13.99
C THR A 406 21.63 45.80 -13.27
N SER A 407 21.57 45.82 -11.94
CA SER A 407 20.94 46.87 -11.12
C SER A 407 21.55 48.23 -11.35
N ASP A 408 22.88 48.32 -11.51
CA ASP A 408 23.64 49.58 -11.63
C ASP A 408 23.41 50.31 -12.96
N TRP A 409 22.91 49.61 -13.99
CA TRP A 409 22.71 50.16 -15.35
C TRP A 409 21.34 49.87 -15.94
N GLN A 410 20.39 49.53 -15.08
CA GLN A 410 19.02 49.19 -15.45
C GLN A 410 18.27 50.32 -16.19
N GLU A 411 18.67 51.58 -15.97
CA GLU A 411 18.05 52.77 -16.61
C GLU A 411 18.47 52.95 -18.09
N HIS A 412 19.59 52.33 -18.50
CA HIS A 412 20.14 52.50 -19.84
C HIS A 412 19.54 51.53 -20.84
N GLN A 413 19.20 52.05 -22.05
CA GLN A 413 18.64 51.22 -23.12
C GLN A 413 19.71 50.41 -23.87
N GLU A 414 20.91 50.91 -23.89
CA GLU A 414 22.09 50.30 -24.52
C GLU A 414 23.33 50.55 -23.69
N ILE A 415 24.15 49.53 -23.53
CA ILE A 415 25.42 49.57 -22.81
C ILE A 415 26.56 49.15 -23.75
N MET A 416 27.74 49.72 -23.57
CA MET A 416 28.98 49.36 -24.24
C MET A 416 29.79 48.42 -23.37
N ILE A 417 30.35 47.39 -23.98
CA ILE A 417 31.13 46.36 -23.29
C ILE A 417 32.60 46.61 -23.69
N ASN A 418 33.44 46.82 -22.68
CA ASN A 418 34.89 47.08 -22.86
C ASN A 418 35.75 45.95 -22.31
#